data_3e538a95ca559bb0dcb360c2796a448c
#
_entry.id   3e538a95ca559bb0dcb360c2796a448c
#
_cell.length_a   1.000
_cell.length_b   1.000
_cell.length_c   1.000
_cell.angle_alpha   90.00
_cell.angle_beta   90.00
_cell.angle_gamma   90.00
#
_symmetry.space_group_name_H-M   'P 1'
#
loop_
_entity.id
_entity.type
_entity.pdbx_description
1 polymer ?
#
loop_
_entity_poly.entity_id
_entity_poly.type
_entity_poly.pdbx_seq_one_letter_code
_entity_poly.pdbx_strand_id
1 'polypeptide(L)'
;PHSITATKNNAWERREFGELVSRVSTPSENESILPRVEYDDIISGQGQLNKDIYDKKSNKTGIRFEPHDVLFGKLRPYLKNWLLSDFEGIAVGDFWIFRPQDTNHEFIYALIQTPKYQMVSNLSTGTKMPRSDWKIVSKAEFAVPPNIAEQKQIGEYFKALEHLITLHQRKQKESKPA
;
A
#
# COMPACT_ATOMS: atom_id res chain seq x y z
N PRO A 1 29.80 -30.66 -26.96
CA PRO A 1 29.29 -29.31 -26.84
C PRO A 1 28.58 -29.16 -25.49
N HIS A 2 29.30 -28.61 -24.51
CA HIS A 2 28.78 -28.36 -23.18
C HIS A 2 27.89 -27.10 -23.27
N SER A 3 26.59 -27.30 -23.11
CA SER A 3 25.63 -26.23 -22.94
C SER A 3 25.91 -25.57 -21.58
N ILE A 4 26.51 -24.39 -21.59
CA ILE A 4 26.62 -23.55 -20.41
C ILE A 4 25.21 -23.01 -20.15
N THR A 5 24.48 -23.65 -19.26
CA THR A 5 23.26 -23.07 -18.68
C THR A 5 23.67 -21.81 -17.94
N ALA A 6 23.34 -20.65 -18.51
CA ALA A 6 23.49 -19.37 -17.85
C ALA A 6 22.73 -19.45 -16.51
N THR A 7 23.45 -19.46 -15.42
CA THR A 7 22.89 -19.26 -14.08
C THR A 7 22.20 -17.91 -14.10
N LYS A 8 20.86 -17.88 -14.08
CA LYS A 8 20.08 -16.67 -13.89
C LYS A 8 20.59 -16.01 -12.62
N ASN A 9 21.18 -14.84 -12.79
CA ASN A 9 21.69 -14.05 -11.68
C ASN A 9 20.46 -13.63 -10.83
N ASN A 10 20.27 -14.27 -9.68
CA ASN A 10 19.14 -14.03 -8.76
C ASN A 10 19.38 -12.78 -7.89
N ALA A 11 20.28 -11.88 -8.32
CA ALA A 11 20.54 -10.65 -7.61
C ALA A 11 19.34 -9.69 -7.74
N TRP A 12 18.97 -9.09 -6.62
CA TRP A 12 17.92 -8.05 -6.61
C TRP A 12 18.34 -6.86 -7.46
N GLU A 13 17.40 -6.33 -8.21
CA GLU A 13 17.60 -5.21 -9.13
C GLU A 13 17.18 -3.90 -8.46
N ARG A 14 17.84 -2.80 -8.81
CA ARG A 14 17.38 -1.47 -8.45
C ARG A 14 16.38 -0.99 -9.48
N ARG A 15 15.18 -0.67 -9.02
CA ARG A 15 14.11 -0.15 -9.88
C ARG A 15 13.47 1.08 -9.26
N GLU A 16 13.10 2.06 -10.08
CA GLU A 16 12.33 3.22 -9.66
C GLU A 16 10.91 2.77 -9.24
N PHE A 17 10.36 3.36 -8.18
CA PHE A 17 9.01 2.99 -7.71
C PHE A 17 7.94 3.17 -8.79
N GLY A 18 8.06 4.22 -9.61
CA GLY A 18 7.15 4.50 -10.72
C GLY A 18 7.14 3.44 -11.84
N GLU A 19 8.15 2.56 -11.89
CA GLU A 19 8.18 1.41 -12.81
C GLU A 19 7.47 0.18 -12.22
N LEU A 20 7.34 0.13 -10.90
CA LEU A 20 6.74 -1.01 -10.20
C LEU A 20 5.22 -0.91 -10.14
N VAL A 21 4.67 0.31 -10.23
CA VAL A 21 3.24 0.57 -10.07
C VAL A 21 2.76 1.62 -11.06
N SER A 22 1.52 1.47 -11.53
CA SER A 22 0.79 2.58 -12.11
C SER A 22 -0.03 3.29 -11.03
N ARG A 23 -0.03 4.62 -11.04
CA ARG A 23 -0.87 5.41 -10.16
C ARG A 23 -2.24 5.61 -10.79
N VAL A 24 -3.25 4.93 -10.25
CA VAL A 24 -4.63 5.04 -10.71
C VAL A 24 -5.18 6.42 -10.37
N SER A 25 -5.82 7.07 -11.32
CA SER A 25 -6.43 8.40 -11.17
C SER A 25 -7.85 8.49 -11.77
N THR A 26 -8.46 7.36 -12.06
CA THR A 26 -9.81 7.29 -12.63
C THR A 26 -10.82 7.77 -11.60
N PRO A 27 -11.51 8.91 -11.84
CA PRO A 27 -12.56 9.38 -10.95
C PRO A 27 -13.71 8.37 -10.89
N SER A 28 -14.35 8.27 -9.73
CA SER A 28 -15.59 7.51 -9.62
C SER A 28 -16.74 8.31 -10.23
N GLU A 29 -17.41 7.75 -11.23
CA GLU A 29 -18.64 8.27 -11.77
C GLU A 29 -19.82 7.64 -10.99
N ASN A 30 -20.50 8.42 -10.17
CA ASN A 30 -21.82 8.14 -9.54
C ASN A 30 -22.16 6.70 -9.14
N GLU A 31 -21.16 5.89 -8.80
CA GLU A 31 -21.32 4.50 -8.41
C GLU A 31 -21.81 4.43 -6.95
N SER A 32 -23.11 4.59 -6.75
CA SER A 32 -23.75 4.63 -5.42
C SER A 32 -23.61 3.32 -4.62
N ILE A 33 -23.26 2.24 -5.28
CA ILE A 33 -23.23 0.87 -4.72
C ILE A 33 -21.87 0.51 -4.14
N LEU A 34 -20.77 1.09 -4.66
CA LEU A 34 -19.42 0.75 -4.21
C LEU A 34 -19.11 1.32 -2.81
N PRO A 35 -18.47 0.53 -1.95
CA PRO A 35 -18.04 1.00 -0.64
C PRO A 35 -17.01 2.12 -0.76
N ARG A 36 -17.02 3.05 0.19
CA ARG A 36 -16.11 4.19 0.23
C ARG A 36 -15.16 4.10 1.40
N VAL A 37 -13.87 4.21 1.10
CA VAL A 37 -12.79 4.21 2.09
C VAL A 37 -12.30 5.65 2.26
N GLU A 38 -12.42 6.17 3.46
CA GLU A 38 -11.88 7.45 3.90
C GLU A 38 -10.70 7.24 4.86
N TYR A 39 -9.96 8.31 5.17
CA TYR A 39 -8.80 8.23 6.08
C TYR A 39 -9.15 7.62 7.44
N ASP A 40 -10.30 8.02 8.00
CA ASP A 40 -10.76 7.58 9.32
C ASP A 40 -11.27 6.13 9.33
N ASP A 41 -11.39 5.51 8.18
CA ASP A 41 -11.79 4.10 8.07
C ASP A 41 -10.60 3.15 8.22
N ILE A 42 -9.37 3.66 8.09
CA ILE A 42 -8.15 2.85 8.16
C ILE A 42 -7.51 2.99 9.54
N ILE A 43 -7.18 1.85 10.15
CA ILE A 43 -6.39 1.84 11.38
C ILE A 43 -4.94 2.14 11.04
N SER A 44 -4.44 3.27 11.54
CA SER A 44 -3.07 3.75 11.29
C SER A 44 -2.02 2.65 11.50
N GLY A 45 -1.20 2.41 10.49
CA GLY A 45 -0.09 1.46 10.53
C GLY A 45 -0.47 -0.02 10.58
N GLN A 46 -1.76 -0.37 10.46
CA GLN A 46 -2.21 -1.77 10.55
C GLN A 46 -2.76 -2.31 9.23
N GLY A 47 -3.02 -1.45 8.24
CA GLY A 47 -3.57 -1.88 6.96
C GLY A 47 -4.93 -2.56 7.06
N GLN A 48 -5.72 -2.18 8.05
CA GLN A 48 -7.04 -2.75 8.34
C GLN A 48 -8.09 -1.65 8.46
N LEU A 49 -9.32 -2.00 8.10
CA LEU A 49 -10.49 -1.14 8.32
C LEU A 49 -10.96 -1.26 9.77
N ASN A 50 -11.41 -0.15 10.35
CA ASN A 50 -11.87 -0.08 11.74
C ASN A 50 -13.37 -0.32 11.90
N LYS A 51 -14.10 -0.40 10.79
CA LYS A 51 -15.56 -0.57 10.74
C LYS A 51 -16.00 -1.20 9.44
N ASP A 52 -17.26 -1.63 9.39
CA ASP A 52 -17.92 -2.03 8.15
C ASP A 52 -18.15 -0.78 7.28
N ILE A 53 -17.52 -0.77 6.10
CA ILE A 53 -17.64 0.31 5.13
C ILE A 53 -18.85 0.16 4.22
N TYR A 54 -19.49 -1.02 4.17
CA TYR A 54 -20.67 -1.28 3.33
C TYR A 54 -21.93 -0.63 3.90
N ASP A 55 -22.01 -0.44 5.21
CA ASP A 55 -23.11 0.25 5.89
C ASP A 55 -23.04 1.78 5.75
N LYS A 56 -21.92 2.28 5.24
CA LYS A 56 -21.67 3.72 5.14
C LYS A 56 -22.37 4.32 3.92
N LYS A 57 -23.43 5.10 4.16
CA LYS A 57 -24.06 5.90 3.12
C LYS A 57 -23.23 7.16 2.86
N SER A 58 -22.48 7.17 1.77
CA SER A 58 -21.68 8.33 1.34
C SER A 58 -21.80 8.51 -0.18
N ASN A 59 -22.05 9.74 -0.62
CA ASN A 59 -22.06 10.11 -2.04
C ASN A 59 -20.79 10.87 -2.44
N LYS A 60 -19.75 10.84 -1.60
CA LYS A 60 -18.49 11.53 -1.89
C LYS A 60 -17.82 10.89 -3.09
N THR A 61 -17.32 11.73 -3.99
CA THR A 61 -16.51 11.31 -5.12
C THR A 61 -15.09 10.99 -4.67
N GLY A 62 -14.42 10.14 -5.40
CA GLY A 62 -13.05 9.72 -5.11
C GLY A 62 -12.42 9.04 -6.32
N ILE A 63 -11.43 8.21 -6.08
CA ILE A 63 -10.76 7.41 -7.10
C ILE A 63 -11.19 5.96 -6.94
N ARG A 64 -11.66 5.33 -8.02
CA ARG A 64 -12.02 3.92 -8.04
C ARG A 64 -10.77 3.06 -7.91
N PHE A 65 -10.84 2.04 -7.06
CA PHE A 65 -9.81 1.03 -6.90
C PHE A 65 -10.41 -0.37 -7.07
N GLU A 66 -9.56 -1.31 -7.41
CA GLU A 66 -9.90 -2.72 -7.63
C GLU A 66 -9.21 -3.62 -6.60
N PRO A 67 -9.63 -4.91 -6.48
CA PRO A 67 -8.88 -5.88 -5.68
C PRO A 67 -7.40 -5.91 -6.08
N HIS A 68 -6.52 -6.03 -5.10
CA HIS A 68 -5.06 -6.01 -5.23
C HIS A 68 -4.43 -4.63 -5.50
N ASP A 69 -5.21 -3.57 -5.60
CA ASP A 69 -4.68 -2.22 -5.54
C ASP A 69 -4.22 -1.88 -4.11
N VAL A 70 -3.15 -1.10 -4.01
CA VAL A 70 -2.60 -0.63 -2.74
C VAL A 70 -2.96 0.84 -2.56
N LEU A 71 -3.75 1.14 -1.54
CA LEU A 71 -4.09 2.51 -1.16
C LEU A 71 -3.00 3.07 -0.26
N PHE A 72 -2.58 4.29 -0.52
CA PHE A 72 -1.60 5.01 0.30
C PHE A 72 -2.08 6.44 0.56
N GLY A 73 -2.23 6.78 1.83
CA GLY A 73 -2.59 8.13 2.27
C GLY A 73 -1.44 9.10 2.07
N LYS A 74 -1.52 9.93 1.03
CA LYS A 74 -0.48 10.91 0.67
C LYS A 74 -0.45 12.16 1.55
N LEU A 75 -1.57 12.49 2.20
CA LEU A 75 -1.65 13.59 3.16
C LEU A 75 -1.14 13.12 4.52
N ARG A 76 -0.19 13.84 5.09
CA ARG A 76 0.43 13.48 6.37
C ARG A 76 0.89 12.01 6.37
N PRO A 77 1.80 11.62 5.47
CA PRO A 77 2.16 10.20 5.25
C PRO A 77 2.67 9.51 6.53
N TYR A 78 3.17 10.28 7.51
CA TYR A 78 3.54 9.77 8.82
C TYR A 78 2.35 9.17 9.62
N LEU A 79 1.11 9.43 9.22
CA LEU A 79 -0.09 8.78 9.80
C LEU A 79 -0.23 7.33 9.35
N LYS A 80 0.57 6.88 8.36
CA LYS A 80 0.62 5.47 7.94
C LYS A 80 -0.74 4.89 7.57
N ASN A 81 -1.54 5.66 6.82
CA ASN A 81 -2.81 5.20 6.30
C ASN A 81 -2.58 4.47 4.97
N TRP A 82 -2.51 3.16 5.02
CA TRP A 82 -2.38 2.28 3.87
C TRP A 82 -3.31 1.08 3.98
N LEU A 83 -3.69 0.53 2.82
CA LEU A 83 -4.55 -0.64 2.73
C LEU A 83 -4.20 -1.44 1.47
N LEU A 84 -4.02 -2.75 1.60
CA LEU A 84 -4.05 -3.67 0.46
C LEU A 84 -5.50 -4.13 0.30
N SER A 85 -6.14 -3.77 -0.80
CA SER A 85 -7.54 -4.07 -1.02
C SER A 85 -7.76 -5.51 -1.51
N ASP A 86 -8.75 -6.17 -0.97
CA ASP A 86 -9.32 -7.44 -1.46
C ASP A 86 -10.73 -7.27 -2.05
N PHE A 87 -11.18 -6.03 -2.15
CA PHE A 87 -12.49 -5.64 -2.70
C PHE A 87 -12.35 -4.43 -3.64
N GLU A 88 -13.40 -4.17 -4.40
CA GLU A 88 -13.55 -2.98 -5.23
C GLU A 88 -14.25 -1.87 -4.47
N GLY A 89 -13.80 -0.62 -4.64
CA GLY A 89 -14.36 0.52 -3.93
C GLY A 89 -13.89 1.87 -4.44
N ILE A 90 -14.21 2.91 -3.67
CA ILE A 90 -13.86 4.29 -3.96
C ILE A 90 -13.03 4.84 -2.80
N ALA A 91 -11.80 5.25 -3.07
CA ALA A 91 -10.93 5.94 -2.12
C ALA A 91 -11.25 7.44 -2.13
N VAL A 92 -11.74 7.94 -0.99
CA VAL A 92 -12.17 9.33 -0.84
C VAL A 92 -11.10 10.13 -0.09
N GLY A 93 -10.68 11.24 -0.67
CA GLY A 93 -9.68 12.13 -0.09
C GLY A 93 -8.29 11.98 -0.70
N ASP A 94 -7.28 12.29 0.09
CA ASP A 94 -5.89 12.41 -0.38
C ASP A 94 -5.16 11.05 -0.46
N PHE A 95 -5.72 10.07 -1.18
CA PHE A 95 -5.08 8.80 -1.47
C PHE A 95 -4.33 8.80 -2.80
N TRP A 96 -3.24 8.04 -2.86
CA TRP A 96 -2.74 7.43 -4.06
C TRP A 96 -3.19 5.98 -4.10
N ILE A 97 -3.51 5.50 -5.30
CA ILE A 97 -3.86 4.10 -5.54
C ILE A 97 -2.79 3.55 -6.46
N PHE A 98 -2.07 2.56 -5.97
CA PHE A 98 -1.01 1.89 -6.70
C PHE A 98 -1.51 0.56 -7.24
N ARG A 99 -1.53 0.43 -8.55
CA ARG A 99 -1.78 -0.83 -9.24
C ARG A 99 -0.44 -1.43 -9.65
N PRO A 100 -0.07 -2.61 -9.14
CA PRO A 100 1.20 -3.26 -9.46
C PRO A 100 1.35 -3.49 -10.97
N GLN A 101 2.56 -3.26 -11.50
CA GLN A 101 2.94 -3.49 -12.90
C GLN A 101 4.08 -4.50 -12.91
N ASP A 102 3.83 -5.69 -13.46
CA ASP A 102 4.81 -6.78 -13.47
C ASP A 102 5.48 -7.02 -12.10
N THR A 103 4.76 -6.76 -11.03
CA THR A 103 5.17 -6.92 -9.64
C THR A 103 4.04 -7.51 -8.80
N ASN A 104 4.39 -8.16 -7.70
CA ASN A 104 3.42 -8.75 -6.78
C ASN A 104 2.81 -7.68 -5.86
N HIS A 105 1.50 -7.72 -5.64
CA HIS A 105 0.78 -6.72 -4.85
C HIS A 105 1.11 -6.77 -3.34
N GLU A 106 1.29 -7.95 -2.76
CA GLU A 106 1.73 -8.08 -1.37
C GLU A 106 3.14 -7.53 -1.18
N PHE A 107 4.01 -7.71 -2.18
CA PHE A 107 5.36 -7.14 -2.18
C PHE A 107 5.31 -5.61 -2.21
N ILE A 108 4.50 -5.01 -3.09
CA ILE A 108 4.32 -3.55 -3.13
C ILE A 108 3.76 -3.04 -1.81
N TYR A 109 2.79 -3.74 -1.24
CA TYR A 109 2.24 -3.40 0.07
C TYR A 109 3.28 -3.47 1.19
N ALA A 110 4.15 -4.47 1.21
CA ALA A 110 5.27 -4.54 2.14
C ALA A 110 6.30 -3.44 1.88
N LEU A 111 6.59 -3.14 0.61
CA LEU A 111 7.59 -2.14 0.22
C LEU A 111 7.22 -0.73 0.70
N ILE A 112 5.95 -0.32 0.58
CA ILE A 112 5.51 1.01 1.05
C ILE A 112 5.61 1.17 2.57
N GLN A 113 5.72 0.10 3.32
CA GLN A 113 5.89 0.11 4.77
C GLN A 113 7.37 0.18 5.20
N THR A 114 8.30 -0.01 4.28
CA THR A 114 9.73 0.02 4.59
C THR A 114 10.18 1.41 5.07
N PRO A 115 11.18 1.48 5.96
CA PRO A 115 11.74 2.76 6.42
C PRO A 115 12.17 3.67 5.26
N LYS A 116 12.72 3.11 4.20
CA LYS A 116 13.15 3.87 3.01
C LYS A 116 11.97 4.52 2.31
N TYR A 117 10.89 3.78 2.05
CA TYR A 117 9.70 4.37 1.42
C TYR A 117 9.07 5.44 2.31
N GLN A 118 8.96 5.16 3.60
CA GLN A 118 8.43 6.12 4.58
C GLN A 118 9.28 7.40 4.65
N MET A 119 10.59 7.30 4.61
CA MET A 119 11.48 8.46 4.54
C MET A 119 11.21 9.28 3.27
N VAL A 120 11.18 8.63 2.10
CA VAL A 120 10.96 9.30 0.81
C VAL A 120 9.58 9.95 0.72
N SER A 121 8.54 9.26 1.18
CA SER A 121 7.16 9.78 1.15
C SER A 121 6.96 10.98 2.10
N ASN A 122 7.80 11.15 3.10
CA ASN A 122 7.77 12.26 4.05
C ASN A 122 8.71 13.41 3.70
N LEU A 123 9.39 13.40 2.55
CA LEU A 123 10.30 14.47 2.10
C LEU A 123 9.59 15.77 1.69
N SER A 124 8.38 16.03 2.12
CA SER A 124 7.71 17.30 1.88
C SER A 124 8.20 18.37 2.85
N THR A 125 8.75 19.45 2.30
CA THR A 125 9.30 20.55 3.10
C THR A 125 8.25 21.61 3.44
N GLY A 126 8.25 22.04 4.70
CA GLY A 126 7.79 23.38 5.09
C GLY A 126 6.29 23.65 5.14
N THR A 127 5.42 22.64 5.12
CA THR A 127 3.97 22.85 5.20
C THR A 127 3.35 22.34 6.50
N LYS A 128 2.35 23.05 7.01
CA LYS A 128 1.54 22.62 8.16
C LYS A 128 0.77 21.32 7.87
N MET A 129 0.55 21.00 6.58
CA MET A 129 -0.13 19.80 6.11
C MET A 129 0.71 19.12 5.01
N PRO A 130 1.77 18.39 5.36
CA PRO A 130 2.67 17.78 4.39
C PRO A 130 1.94 16.75 3.53
N ARG A 131 2.24 16.77 2.23
CA ARG A 131 1.79 15.79 1.25
C ARG A 131 3.00 15.14 0.58
N SER A 132 2.91 13.84 0.37
CA SER A 132 3.92 13.15 -0.45
C SER A 132 3.94 13.73 -1.87
N ASP A 133 5.14 13.90 -2.44
CA ASP A 133 5.33 14.35 -3.81
C ASP A 133 5.58 13.15 -4.73
N TRP A 134 4.69 12.96 -5.72
CA TRP A 134 4.81 11.86 -6.67
C TRP A 134 6.09 11.93 -7.50
N LYS A 135 6.57 13.13 -7.84
CA LYS A 135 7.81 13.30 -8.61
C LYS A 135 9.03 12.75 -7.84
N ILE A 136 9.01 12.88 -6.50
CA ILE A 136 10.07 12.36 -5.63
C ILE A 136 9.89 10.85 -5.44
N VAL A 137 8.69 10.43 -5.05
CA VAL A 137 8.40 9.02 -4.73
C VAL A 137 8.58 8.12 -5.94
N SER A 138 8.10 8.53 -7.12
CA SER A 138 8.20 7.72 -8.33
C SER A 138 9.63 7.48 -8.80
N LYS A 139 10.54 8.40 -8.50
CA LYS A 139 11.96 8.33 -8.87
C LYS A 139 12.84 7.67 -7.82
N ALA A 140 12.29 7.37 -6.67
CA ALA A 140 13.04 6.67 -5.63
C ALA A 140 13.29 5.21 -6.04
N GLU A 141 14.55 4.80 -5.95
CA GLU A 141 14.96 3.44 -6.29
C GLU A 141 14.83 2.49 -5.11
N PHE A 142 14.34 1.28 -5.39
CA PHE A 142 14.22 0.19 -4.42
C PHE A 142 14.86 -1.07 -4.96
N ALA A 143 15.41 -1.88 -4.05
CA ALA A 143 15.88 -3.22 -4.39
C ALA A 143 14.66 -4.14 -4.53
N VAL A 144 14.54 -4.81 -5.67
CA VAL A 144 13.39 -5.63 -6.05
C VAL A 144 13.88 -6.99 -6.55
N PRO A 145 13.35 -8.10 -6.01
CA PRO A 145 13.62 -9.41 -6.58
C PRO A 145 13.11 -9.48 -8.02
N PRO A 146 13.89 -9.97 -8.98
CA PRO A 146 13.44 -10.10 -10.37
C PRO A 146 12.39 -11.21 -10.53
N ASN A 147 12.29 -12.14 -9.58
CA ASN A 147 11.36 -13.24 -9.61
C ASN A 147 10.06 -12.90 -8.86
N ILE A 148 8.93 -12.93 -9.57
CA ILE A 148 7.58 -12.69 -8.99
C ILE A 148 7.24 -13.66 -7.87
N ALA A 149 7.67 -14.93 -7.95
CA ALA A 149 7.44 -15.90 -6.89
C ALA A 149 8.17 -15.54 -5.60
N GLU A 150 9.40 -15.01 -5.69
CA GLU A 150 10.16 -14.50 -4.55
C GLU A 150 9.48 -13.25 -3.96
N GLN A 151 9.04 -12.31 -4.80
CA GLN A 151 8.28 -11.15 -4.36
C GLN A 151 7.03 -11.56 -3.58
N LYS A 152 6.28 -12.53 -4.10
CA LYS A 152 5.07 -13.07 -3.45
C LYS A 152 5.41 -13.66 -2.07
N GLN A 153 6.43 -14.51 -1.98
CA GLN A 153 6.85 -15.09 -0.70
C GLN A 153 7.22 -14.03 0.34
N ILE A 154 7.94 -12.99 -0.07
CA ILE A 154 8.29 -11.86 0.80
C ILE A 154 7.03 -11.14 1.27
N GLY A 155 6.13 -10.81 0.35
CA GLY A 155 4.89 -10.10 0.68
C GLY A 155 3.99 -10.88 1.62
N GLU A 156 3.77 -12.17 1.34
CA GLU A 156 2.99 -13.07 2.20
C GLU A 156 3.61 -13.22 3.60
N TYR A 157 4.94 -13.31 3.69
CA TYR A 157 5.63 -13.39 4.96
C TYR A 157 5.42 -12.13 5.81
N PHE A 158 5.57 -10.95 5.23
CA PHE A 158 5.32 -9.68 5.93
C PHE A 158 3.86 -9.53 6.35
N LYS A 159 2.91 -9.93 5.51
CA LYS A 159 1.48 -9.92 5.84
C LYS A 159 1.17 -10.86 7.01
N ALA A 160 1.79 -12.04 7.07
CA ALA A 160 1.66 -12.96 8.19
C ALA A 160 2.21 -12.37 9.49
N LEU A 161 3.38 -11.72 9.45
CA LEU A 161 3.97 -11.03 10.61
C LEU A 161 3.07 -9.88 11.11
N GLU A 162 2.55 -9.06 10.22
CA GLU A 162 1.64 -7.96 10.54
C GLU A 162 0.38 -8.48 11.25
N HIS A 163 -0.18 -9.59 10.76
CA HIS A 163 -1.31 -10.24 11.41
C HIS A 163 -1.00 -10.72 12.83
N LEU A 164 0.15 -11.36 13.03
CA LEU A 164 0.60 -11.82 14.35
C LEU A 164 0.81 -10.65 15.33
N ILE A 165 1.43 -9.56 14.86
CA ILE A 165 1.63 -8.35 15.67
C ILE A 165 0.28 -7.78 16.11
N THR A 166 -0.68 -7.68 15.19
CA THR A 166 -2.02 -7.16 15.47
C THR A 166 -2.76 -8.03 16.50
N LEU A 167 -2.70 -9.35 16.36
CA LEU A 167 -3.29 -10.28 17.34
C LEU A 167 -2.67 -10.12 18.73
N HIS A 168 -1.35 -9.98 18.80
CA HIS A 168 -0.65 -9.80 20.06
C HIS A 168 -1.04 -8.48 20.74
N GLN A 169 -1.14 -7.40 19.98
CA GLN A 169 -1.57 -6.09 20.50
C GLN A 169 -3.01 -6.10 21.02
N ARG A 170 -3.91 -6.83 20.36
CA ARG A 170 -5.29 -7.00 20.83
C ARG A 170 -5.33 -7.73 22.17
N LYS A 171 -4.64 -8.85 22.31
CA LYS A 171 -4.54 -9.60 23.56
C LYS A 171 -3.99 -8.76 24.72
N GLN A 172 -2.98 -7.92 24.45
CA GLN A 172 -2.43 -7.03 25.47
C GLN A 172 -3.43 -5.94 25.93
N LYS A 173 -4.28 -5.45 25.02
CA LYS A 173 -5.33 -4.47 25.39
C LYS A 173 -6.42 -5.10 26.23
N GLU A 174 -6.83 -6.33 25.93
CA GLU A 174 -7.84 -7.08 26.66
C GLU A 174 -7.38 -7.54 28.05
N SER A 175 -6.07 -7.73 28.23
CA SER A 175 -5.48 -8.19 29.50
C SER A 175 -5.12 -7.07 30.50
N LYS A 176 -5.31 -5.79 30.14
CA LYS A 176 -5.14 -4.68 31.09
C LYS A 176 -6.41 -4.52 31.92
N PRO A 177 -6.35 -4.72 33.25
CA PRO A 177 -7.49 -4.43 34.13
C PRO A 177 -7.81 -2.94 34.09
N ALA A 178 -9.09 -2.61 34.17
CA ALA A 178 -9.62 -1.25 34.24
C ALA A 178 -9.15 -0.52 35.51
#